data_04664e824182910b3248807e72f423ce
#
_entry.id   04664e824182910b3248807e72f423ce
#
_cell.length_a   1.000
_cell.length_b   1.000
_cell.length_c   1.000
_cell.angle_alpha   90.00
_cell.angle_beta   90.00
_cell.angle_gamma   90.00
#
_symmetry.space_group_name_H-M   'P 1'
#
loop_
_entity.id
_entity.type
_entity.pdbx_description
1 polymer ?
#
loop_
_entity_poly.entity_id
_entity_poly.type
_entity_poly.pdbx_seq_one_letter_code
_entity_poly.pdbx_strand_id
1 'polypeptide(L)'
;MLEDLGWGKDTIDVIVFVSSSADYVVPPTACIIQEELGLPETCLSIEIKHGCSGWVVGLNSAASLIMGGCLKRALLLCGDTSTLLHSPFDKETRPLFGDAGSCTALEFDTIASTLEFEHGTRGKDFKSIYTPVGGCRNAVTAKDLEFIEYGPNQLRRNIDCTMDGMNVFAFGMSVAPKSVKRLAEKYVLNLEQMDYLFLHQANHYMNEKIRKKLNFAPEKTPYSLRDFGNTSCASIPVTIIT
;
A
#
# COMPACT_ATOMS: atom_id res chain seq x y z
N MET A 1 -2.25 -16.62 12.06
CA MET A 1 -2.40 -16.90 10.62
C MET A 1 -1.70 -18.19 10.19
N LEU A 2 -0.37 -18.39 10.33
CA LEU A 2 0.29 -19.65 9.92
C LEU A 2 -0.31 -20.86 10.64
N GLU A 3 -0.55 -20.77 11.94
CA GLU A 3 -1.21 -21.80 12.73
C GLU A 3 -2.63 -22.09 12.22
N ASP A 4 -3.42 -21.07 11.92
CA ASP A 4 -4.78 -21.22 11.41
C ASP A 4 -4.82 -21.91 10.04
N LEU A 5 -3.79 -21.67 9.22
CA LEU A 5 -3.62 -22.28 7.91
C LEU A 5 -2.96 -23.67 7.99
N GLY A 6 -2.42 -24.06 9.13
CA GLY A 6 -1.64 -25.29 9.29
C GLY A 6 -0.32 -25.26 8.51
N TRP A 7 0.25 -24.06 8.28
CA TRP A 7 1.49 -23.91 7.54
C TRP A 7 2.70 -23.90 8.49
N GLY A 8 3.64 -24.81 8.26
CA GLY A 8 4.94 -24.74 8.91
C GLY A 8 5.77 -23.57 8.37
N LYS A 9 6.58 -22.95 9.23
CA LYS A 9 7.48 -21.85 8.84
C LYS A 9 8.45 -22.26 7.74
N ASP A 10 8.88 -23.52 7.76
CA ASP A 10 9.77 -24.17 6.79
C ASP A 10 9.16 -24.35 5.41
N THR A 11 7.84 -24.12 5.27
CA THR A 11 7.13 -24.24 4.00
C THR A 11 6.93 -22.89 3.30
N ILE A 12 7.41 -21.80 3.89
CA ILE A 12 7.32 -20.47 3.29
C ILE A 12 8.52 -20.24 2.36
N ASP A 13 8.25 -20.09 1.08
CA ASP A 13 9.27 -19.92 0.05
C ASP A 13 9.68 -18.46 -0.16
N VAL A 14 8.76 -17.53 0.06
CA VAL A 14 9.04 -16.10 -0.14
C VAL A 14 8.24 -15.20 0.79
N ILE A 15 8.87 -14.15 1.29
CA ILE A 15 8.20 -12.99 1.86
C ILE A 15 8.38 -11.79 0.94
N VAL A 16 7.29 -11.06 0.72
CA VAL A 16 7.28 -9.77 0.03
C VAL A 16 6.81 -8.73 1.03
N PHE A 17 7.74 -7.89 1.48
CA PHE A 17 7.42 -6.78 2.37
C PHE A 17 7.21 -5.49 1.58
N VAL A 18 6.10 -4.82 1.80
CA VAL A 18 5.76 -3.56 1.13
C VAL A 18 5.62 -2.48 2.17
N SER A 19 6.43 -1.43 2.04
CA SER A 19 6.43 -0.29 2.94
C SER A 19 6.99 0.97 2.28
N SER A 20 6.56 2.13 2.72
CA SER A 20 7.20 3.42 2.47
C SER A 20 8.03 3.91 3.68
N SER A 21 7.92 3.21 4.83
CA SER A 21 8.58 3.51 6.10
C SER A 21 9.51 2.37 6.54
N ALA A 22 10.46 1.99 5.67
CA ALA A 22 11.45 0.94 5.97
C ALA A 22 12.28 1.29 7.22
N ASP A 23 12.71 0.26 7.98
CA ASP A 23 13.49 0.44 9.21
C ASP A 23 14.85 1.10 8.93
N TYR A 24 15.49 0.68 7.85
CA TYR A 24 16.81 1.16 7.44
C TYR A 24 16.87 1.46 5.95
N VAL A 25 17.84 2.26 5.54
CA VAL A 25 18.17 2.41 4.12
C VAL A 25 18.79 1.11 3.58
N VAL A 26 19.56 0.42 4.38
CA VAL A 26 20.21 -0.89 4.16
C VAL A 26 20.39 -1.55 5.54
N PRO A 27 20.08 -2.82 5.72
CA PRO A 27 19.52 -3.78 4.75
C PRO A 27 18.01 -3.60 4.52
N PRO A 28 17.39 -4.33 3.58
CA PRO A 28 15.94 -4.41 3.47
C PRO A 28 15.30 -4.93 4.76
N THR A 29 14.22 -4.32 5.22
CA THR A 29 13.43 -4.76 6.39
C THR A 29 12.93 -6.19 6.19
N ALA A 30 12.64 -6.60 4.97
CA ALA A 30 12.22 -7.97 4.66
C ALA A 30 13.21 -9.04 5.16
N CYS A 31 14.52 -8.76 5.12
CA CYS A 31 15.53 -9.69 5.62
C CYS A 31 15.50 -9.79 7.16
N ILE A 32 15.20 -8.69 7.84
CA ILE A 32 15.06 -8.64 9.29
C ILE A 32 13.81 -9.43 9.70
N ILE A 33 12.71 -9.22 9.01
CA ILE A 33 11.45 -9.92 9.25
C ILE A 33 11.61 -11.44 9.04
N GLN A 34 12.38 -11.88 8.04
CA GLN A 34 12.64 -13.29 7.80
C GLN A 34 13.26 -13.94 9.04
N GLU A 35 14.29 -13.34 9.62
CA GLU A 35 14.94 -13.81 10.84
C GLU A 35 14.00 -13.77 12.05
N GLU A 36 13.32 -12.65 12.28
CA GLU A 36 12.39 -12.46 13.40
C GLU A 36 11.24 -13.48 13.38
N LEU A 37 10.76 -13.84 12.21
CA LEU A 37 9.73 -14.87 12.05
C LEU A 37 10.30 -16.29 12.16
N GLY A 38 11.61 -16.47 12.15
CA GLY A 38 12.29 -17.77 12.13
C GLY A 38 11.95 -18.57 10.86
N LEU A 39 11.91 -17.90 9.71
CA LEU A 39 11.76 -18.56 8.41
C LEU A 39 13.11 -19.10 7.95
N PRO A 40 13.14 -20.13 7.09
CA PRO A 40 14.39 -20.74 6.66
C PRO A 40 15.26 -19.75 5.86
N GLU A 41 16.58 -19.93 5.88
CA GLU A 41 17.52 -19.14 5.08
C GLU A 41 17.29 -19.28 3.56
N THR A 42 16.59 -20.32 3.14
CA THR A 42 16.15 -20.51 1.76
C THR A 42 14.94 -19.67 1.37
N CYS A 43 14.27 -19.02 2.34
CA CYS A 43 13.14 -18.13 2.08
C CYS A 43 13.62 -16.87 1.37
N LEU A 44 13.14 -16.61 0.17
CA LEU A 44 13.44 -15.39 -0.57
C LEU A 44 12.80 -14.17 0.12
N SER A 45 13.58 -13.14 0.44
CA SER A 45 13.10 -11.92 1.08
C SER A 45 13.19 -10.75 0.11
N ILE A 46 12.04 -10.15 -0.22
CA ILE A 46 11.93 -9.03 -1.15
C ILE A 46 11.26 -7.85 -0.45
N GLU A 47 11.83 -6.65 -0.63
CA GLU A 47 11.20 -5.42 -0.19
C GLU A 47 10.79 -4.56 -1.38
N ILE A 48 9.56 -4.02 -1.32
CA ILE A 48 9.01 -3.11 -2.33
C ILE A 48 8.70 -1.78 -1.65
N LYS A 49 9.43 -0.73 -2.03
CA LYS A 49 9.16 0.63 -1.54
C LYS A 49 7.94 1.21 -2.25
N HIS A 50 6.77 1.09 -1.61
CA HIS A 50 5.51 1.54 -2.20
C HIS A 50 4.51 1.92 -1.11
N GLY A 51 3.78 3.03 -1.31
CA GLY A 51 2.71 3.47 -0.41
C GLY A 51 1.33 2.95 -0.80
N CYS A 52 0.40 3.83 -1.04
CA CYS A 52 -1.06 3.60 -1.21
C CYS A 52 -1.49 2.41 -2.07
N SER A 53 -0.84 2.16 -3.20
CA SER A 53 -1.13 1.01 -4.07
C SER A 53 -0.26 -0.23 -3.78
N GLY A 54 0.49 -0.19 -2.67
CA GLY A 54 1.51 -1.18 -2.34
C GLY A 54 0.98 -2.60 -2.22
N TRP A 55 -0.18 -2.79 -1.59
CA TRP A 55 -0.75 -4.13 -1.49
C TRP A 55 -1.04 -4.76 -2.86
N VAL A 56 -1.61 -4.01 -3.81
CA VAL A 56 -1.89 -4.53 -5.16
C VAL A 56 -0.60 -4.84 -5.91
N VAL A 57 0.42 -3.98 -5.81
CA VAL A 57 1.74 -4.19 -6.42
C VAL A 57 2.43 -5.40 -5.80
N GLY A 58 2.41 -5.50 -4.48
CA GLY A 58 2.96 -6.65 -3.74
C GLY A 58 2.24 -7.96 -4.06
N LEU A 59 0.90 -7.93 -4.14
CA LEU A 59 0.08 -9.08 -4.50
C LEU A 59 0.43 -9.60 -5.90
N ASN A 60 0.54 -8.70 -6.89
CA ASN A 60 0.97 -9.08 -8.23
C ASN A 60 2.39 -9.66 -8.24
N SER A 61 3.31 -9.05 -7.49
CA SER A 61 4.69 -9.52 -7.41
C SER A 61 4.77 -10.93 -6.79
N ALA A 62 4.11 -11.14 -5.64
CA ALA A 62 4.06 -12.43 -4.96
C ALA A 62 3.39 -13.51 -5.83
N ALA A 63 2.24 -13.20 -6.43
CA ALA A 63 1.54 -14.12 -7.33
C ALA A 63 2.40 -14.51 -8.54
N SER A 64 3.09 -13.53 -9.16
CA SER A 64 3.98 -13.80 -10.30
C SER A 64 5.16 -14.73 -9.94
N LEU A 65 5.70 -14.59 -8.74
CA LEU A 65 6.77 -15.46 -8.24
C LEU A 65 6.29 -16.91 -8.04
N ILE A 66 5.08 -17.08 -7.49
CA ILE A 66 4.46 -18.40 -7.31
C ILE A 66 4.13 -19.02 -8.66
N MET A 67 3.52 -18.27 -9.58
CA MET A 67 3.14 -18.74 -10.91
C MET A 67 4.35 -19.14 -11.76
N GLY A 68 5.54 -18.62 -11.46
CA GLY A 68 6.80 -19.04 -12.09
C GLY A 68 7.21 -20.50 -11.80
N GLY A 69 6.50 -21.18 -10.89
CA GLY A 69 6.60 -22.63 -10.65
C GLY A 69 7.73 -23.08 -9.73
N CYS A 70 8.62 -22.18 -9.30
CA CYS A 70 9.71 -22.50 -8.38
C CYS A 70 9.32 -22.33 -6.90
N LEU A 71 8.37 -21.46 -6.61
CA LEU A 71 7.90 -21.12 -5.27
C LEU A 71 6.42 -21.49 -5.13
N LYS A 72 6.01 -21.94 -3.95
CA LYS A 72 4.62 -22.40 -3.72
C LYS A 72 3.85 -21.52 -2.76
N ARG A 73 4.52 -21.02 -1.70
CA ARG A 73 3.89 -20.26 -0.63
C ARG A 73 4.58 -18.93 -0.43
N ALA A 74 3.80 -17.87 -0.46
CA ALA A 74 4.25 -16.51 -0.20
C ALA A 74 3.51 -15.86 0.96
N LEU A 75 4.22 -15.06 1.72
CA LEU A 75 3.63 -14.10 2.65
C LEU A 75 3.82 -12.69 2.09
N LEU A 76 2.73 -12.01 1.78
CA LEU A 76 2.73 -10.60 1.46
C LEU A 76 2.46 -9.80 2.73
N LEU A 77 3.47 -9.09 3.19
CA LEU A 77 3.42 -8.23 4.36
C LEU A 77 3.33 -6.78 3.89
N CYS A 78 2.32 -6.05 4.34
CA CYS A 78 2.18 -4.63 4.05
C CYS A 78 2.06 -3.86 5.36
N GLY A 79 2.93 -2.87 5.58
CA GLY A 79 2.89 -2.10 6.80
C GLY A 79 3.61 -0.77 6.65
N ASP A 80 3.01 0.26 7.24
CA ASP A 80 3.60 1.60 7.32
C ASP A 80 3.38 2.20 8.70
N THR A 81 4.41 2.89 9.18
CA THR A 81 4.37 3.82 10.31
C THR A 81 4.24 5.24 9.77
N SER A 82 3.16 5.49 9.03
CA SER A 82 2.91 6.77 8.33
C SER A 82 2.95 7.95 9.28
N THR A 83 2.56 7.76 10.54
CA THR A 83 2.58 8.81 11.55
C THR A 83 4.00 9.32 11.87
N LEU A 84 5.04 8.53 11.63
CA LEU A 84 6.44 8.95 11.78
C LEU A 84 6.97 9.73 10.58
N LEU A 85 6.36 9.55 9.42
CA LEU A 85 6.75 10.23 8.18
C LEU A 85 6.20 11.66 8.08
N HIS A 86 5.19 12.00 8.88
CA HIS A 86 4.52 13.31 8.83
C HIS A 86 4.83 14.14 10.05
N SER A 87 4.97 15.46 9.86
CA SER A 87 5.18 16.38 10.97
C SER A 87 4.04 16.29 11.99
N PRO A 88 4.35 16.20 13.31
CA PRO A 88 3.33 16.22 14.36
C PRO A 88 2.58 17.57 14.45
N PHE A 89 3.14 18.62 13.85
CA PHE A 89 2.58 19.98 13.84
C PHE A 89 1.87 20.33 12.52
N ASP A 90 1.78 19.39 11.57
CA ASP A 90 1.00 19.57 10.35
C ASP A 90 -0.43 19.10 10.57
N LYS A 91 -1.34 20.03 10.81
CA LYS A 91 -2.74 19.73 11.09
C LYS A 91 -3.57 19.38 9.83
N GLU A 92 -3.00 19.51 8.63
CA GLU A 92 -3.69 19.16 7.40
C GLU A 92 -3.45 17.71 6.99
N THR A 93 -2.22 17.22 7.13
CA THR A 93 -1.87 15.86 6.69
C THR A 93 -1.85 14.86 7.83
N ARG A 94 -1.26 15.20 8.98
CA ARG A 94 -1.10 14.30 10.12
C ARG A 94 -2.38 13.60 10.58
N PRO A 95 -3.54 14.27 10.69
CA PRO A 95 -4.78 13.64 11.15
C PRO A 95 -5.38 12.62 10.18
N LEU A 96 -4.91 12.58 8.93
CA LEU A 96 -5.43 11.65 7.92
C LEU A 96 -4.87 10.24 8.06
N PHE A 97 -3.66 10.11 8.59
CA PHE A 97 -2.90 8.87 8.57
C PHE A 97 -3.02 8.07 9.87
N GLY A 98 -3.03 6.75 9.71
CA GLY A 98 -2.86 5.77 10.78
C GLY A 98 -1.73 4.80 10.45
N ASP A 99 -1.28 4.07 11.46
CA ASP A 99 -0.24 3.04 11.33
C ASP A 99 -0.91 1.67 11.41
N ALA A 100 -0.52 0.78 10.52
CA ALA A 100 -1.00 -0.60 10.54
C ALA A 100 -0.05 -1.53 9.78
N GLY A 101 -0.12 -2.81 10.15
CA GLY A 101 0.48 -3.91 9.42
C GLY A 101 -0.58 -4.94 9.02
N SER A 102 -0.35 -5.63 7.94
CA SER A 102 -1.19 -6.72 7.46
C SER A 102 -0.35 -7.83 6.85
N CYS A 103 -0.89 -9.04 6.84
CA CYS A 103 -0.29 -10.18 6.16
C CYS A 103 -1.34 -10.86 5.29
N THR A 104 -0.96 -11.15 4.04
CA THR A 104 -1.75 -11.92 3.08
C THR A 104 -0.98 -13.17 2.72
N ALA A 105 -1.54 -14.35 2.97
CA ALA A 105 -0.95 -15.62 2.59
C ALA A 105 -1.40 -16.00 1.17
N LEU A 106 -0.45 -16.43 0.34
CA LEU A 106 -0.71 -16.92 -1.01
C LEU A 106 -0.10 -18.32 -1.17
N GLU A 107 -0.86 -19.21 -1.80
CA GLU A 107 -0.42 -20.55 -2.15
C GLU A 107 -0.73 -20.82 -3.62
N PHE A 108 0.16 -21.54 -4.29
CA PHE A 108 -0.09 -22.02 -5.64
C PHE A 108 -1.15 -23.11 -5.63
N ASP A 109 -2.20 -22.92 -6.40
CA ASP A 109 -3.24 -23.91 -6.62
C ASP A 109 -3.60 -23.98 -8.11
N THR A 110 -3.55 -25.18 -8.68
CA THR A 110 -3.84 -25.43 -10.10
C THR A 110 -5.31 -25.26 -10.49
N ILE A 111 -6.21 -25.30 -9.51
CA ILE A 111 -7.67 -25.17 -9.71
C ILE A 111 -8.21 -23.79 -9.32
N ALA A 112 -7.39 -22.95 -8.69
CA ALA A 112 -7.79 -21.61 -8.30
C ALA A 112 -8.00 -20.71 -9.52
N SER A 113 -8.92 -19.75 -9.38
CA SER A 113 -9.12 -18.70 -10.37
C SER A 113 -7.87 -17.82 -10.46
N THR A 114 -7.57 -17.30 -11.65
CA THR A 114 -6.46 -16.37 -11.89
C THR A 114 -6.73 -15.02 -11.21
N LEU A 115 -5.64 -14.40 -10.73
CA LEU A 115 -5.66 -13.02 -10.27
C LEU A 115 -5.39 -12.10 -11.47
N GLU A 116 -6.29 -11.16 -11.73
CA GLU A 116 -6.17 -10.26 -12.86
C GLU A 116 -5.73 -8.87 -12.42
N PHE A 117 -4.77 -8.29 -13.12
CA PHE A 117 -4.16 -7.02 -12.74
C PHE A 117 -4.17 -5.99 -13.86
N GLU A 118 -4.34 -4.72 -13.47
CA GLU A 118 -4.17 -3.55 -14.32
C GLU A 118 -3.28 -2.52 -13.61
N HIS A 119 -2.22 -2.12 -14.25
CA HIS A 119 -1.22 -1.21 -13.69
C HIS A 119 -1.05 0.07 -14.51
N GLY A 120 -0.61 1.12 -13.83
CA GLY A 120 -0.23 2.37 -14.47
C GLY A 120 0.60 3.23 -13.54
N THR A 121 1.51 4.03 -14.12
CA THR A 121 2.37 4.95 -13.36
C THR A 121 2.34 6.33 -13.98
N ARG A 122 2.20 7.36 -13.13
CA ARG A 122 2.25 8.76 -13.53
C ARG A 122 3.42 9.48 -12.86
N GLY A 123 4.62 9.23 -13.34
CA GLY A 123 5.85 9.76 -12.75
C GLY A 123 6.01 11.28 -12.80
N LYS A 124 5.32 11.98 -13.72
CA LYS A 124 5.39 13.45 -13.82
C LYS A 124 4.87 14.18 -12.58
N ASP A 125 3.96 13.55 -11.82
CA ASP A 125 3.31 14.14 -10.65
C ASP A 125 3.95 13.65 -9.32
N PHE A 126 5.20 13.16 -9.35
CA PHE A 126 5.88 12.54 -8.20
C PHE A 126 5.96 13.44 -6.96
N LYS A 127 5.98 14.77 -7.15
CA LYS A 127 6.02 15.75 -6.04
C LYS A 127 4.67 15.94 -5.32
N SER A 128 3.60 15.32 -5.82
CA SER A 128 2.30 15.43 -5.16
C SER A 128 2.27 14.74 -3.79
N ILE A 129 3.09 13.70 -3.58
CA ILE A 129 3.38 13.11 -2.27
C ILE A 129 4.84 12.70 -2.28
N TYR A 130 5.68 13.35 -1.47
CA TYR A 130 7.10 13.00 -1.40
C TYR A 130 7.77 13.56 -0.15
N THR A 131 8.89 12.97 0.24
CA THR A 131 9.81 13.52 1.23
C THR A 131 10.96 14.20 0.49
N PRO A 132 11.16 15.52 0.65
CA PRO A 132 12.12 16.29 -0.16
C PRO A 132 13.58 15.86 -0.02
N VAL A 133 13.99 15.44 1.18
CA VAL A 133 15.37 15.06 1.52
C VAL A 133 15.42 13.72 2.26
N GLY A 134 16.62 13.17 2.43
CA GLY A 134 16.83 11.90 3.14
C GLY A 134 17.09 10.71 2.23
N GLY A 135 16.88 10.87 0.92
CA GLY A 135 17.32 9.89 -0.09
C GLY A 135 18.69 10.28 -0.70
N CYS A 136 19.22 9.40 -1.54
CA CYS A 136 20.53 9.61 -2.20
C CYS A 136 20.60 10.86 -3.10
N ARG A 137 19.47 11.35 -3.59
CA ARG A 137 19.41 12.55 -4.44
C ARG A 137 19.68 13.82 -3.64
N ASN A 138 19.11 13.91 -2.44
CA ASN A 138 19.19 15.05 -1.55
C ASN A 138 19.49 14.54 -0.15
N ALA A 139 20.76 14.58 0.25
CA ALA A 139 21.18 14.23 1.61
C ALA A 139 20.63 15.24 2.62
N VAL A 140 20.37 14.77 3.85
CA VAL A 140 19.91 15.63 4.95
C VAL A 140 21.04 16.55 5.40
N THR A 141 20.72 17.83 5.61
CA THR A 141 21.59 18.83 6.23
C THR A 141 20.97 19.31 7.55
N ALA A 142 21.75 20.02 8.38
CA ALA A 142 21.23 20.58 9.64
C ALA A 142 20.02 21.51 9.41
N LYS A 143 20.02 22.25 8.31
CA LYS A 143 18.91 23.15 7.93
C LYS A 143 17.60 22.41 7.65
N ASP A 144 17.66 21.16 7.18
CA ASP A 144 16.49 20.38 6.85
C ASP A 144 15.75 19.84 8.09
N LEU A 145 16.37 19.97 9.27
CA LEU A 145 15.79 19.59 10.56
C LEU A 145 15.04 20.77 11.23
N GLU A 146 15.17 21.97 10.69
CA GLU A 146 14.47 23.16 11.19
C GLU A 146 13.02 23.13 10.75
N PHE A 147 12.11 23.52 11.67
CA PHE A 147 10.70 23.67 11.33
C PHE A 147 10.45 24.94 10.53
N ILE A 148 9.73 24.81 9.44
CA ILE A 148 9.38 25.89 8.51
C ILE A 148 7.86 25.93 8.40
N GLU A 149 7.30 27.13 8.44
CA GLU A 149 5.87 27.37 8.20
C GLU A 149 5.60 27.42 6.70
N TYR A 150 4.87 26.44 6.19
CA TYR A 150 4.47 26.35 4.77
C TYR A 150 3.10 26.99 4.52
N GLY A 151 2.31 27.20 5.56
CA GLY A 151 0.99 27.80 5.53
C GLY A 151 0.31 27.72 6.90
N PRO A 152 -0.89 28.25 7.03
CA PRO A 152 -1.63 28.17 8.28
C PRO A 152 -1.76 26.72 8.76
N ASN A 153 -1.27 26.43 9.97
CA ASN A 153 -1.29 25.08 10.57
C ASN A 153 -0.43 24.02 9.87
N GLN A 154 0.53 24.42 9.03
CA GLN A 154 1.46 23.54 8.31
C GLN A 154 2.91 23.82 8.73
N LEU A 155 3.30 23.42 9.92
CA LEU A 155 4.68 23.50 10.39
C LEU A 155 5.39 22.17 10.12
N ARG A 156 6.40 22.15 9.25
CA ARG A 156 7.09 20.95 8.76
C ARG A 156 8.58 21.15 8.64
N ARG A 157 9.33 20.05 8.66
CA ARG A 157 10.74 19.99 8.29
C ARG A 157 10.85 19.44 6.86
N ASN A 158 11.99 19.64 6.21
CA ASN A 158 12.21 19.07 4.87
C ASN A 158 12.31 17.53 4.88
N ILE A 159 12.57 16.92 6.04
CA ILE A 159 12.56 15.45 6.21
C ILE A 159 11.15 14.87 6.37
N ASP A 160 10.14 15.71 6.56
CA ASP A 160 8.76 15.27 6.71
C ASP A 160 8.12 15.07 5.32
N CYS A 161 7.26 14.07 5.19
CA CYS A 161 6.50 13.82 3.97
C CYS A 161 5.49 14.95 3.73
N THR A 162 5.46 15.42 2.51
CA THR A 162 4.54 16.49 2.07
C THR A 162 3.49 15.93 1.13
N MET A 163 2.30 16.50 1.15
CA MET A 163 1.18 16.12 0.28
C MET A 163 0.49 17.35 -0.30
N ASP A 164 0.37 17.39 -1.63
CA ASP A 164 -0.54 18.30 -2.33
C ASP A 164 -1.91 17.62 -2.46
N GLY A 165 -2.78 17.90 -1.50
CA GLY A 165 -4.09 17.27 -1.41
C GLY A 165 -4.98 17.50 -2.65
N MET A 166 -4.87 18.65 -3.32
CA MET A 166 -5.64 18.95 -4.52
C MET A 166 -5.19 18.10 -5.71
N ASN A 167 -3.89 17.97 -5.94
CA ASN A 167 -3.35 17.14 -6.99
C ASN A 167 -3.62 15.65 -6.74
N VAL A 168 -3.48 15.19 -5.50
CA VAL A 168 -3.83 13.82 -5.09
C VAL A 168 -5.31 13.53 -5.33
N PHE A 169 -6.19 14.44 -4.95
CA PHE A 169 -7.63 14.30 -5.17
C PHE A 169 -7.97 14.26 -6.67
N ALA A 170 -7.43 15.18 -7.46
CA ALA A 170 -7.64 15.22 -8.91
C ALA A 170 -7.12 13.94 -9.59
N PHE A 171 -5.97 13.43 -9.16
CA PHE A 171 -5.43 12.15 -9.62
C PHE A 171 -6.40 11.00 -9.31
N GLY A 172 -6.82 10.83 -8.04
CA GLY A 172 -7.72 9.76 -7.62
C GLY A 172 -9.04 9.77 -8.41
N MET A 173 -9.67 10.95 -8.53
CA MET A 173 -10.93 11.14 -9.25
C MET A 173 -10.83 10.86 -10.76
N SER A 174 -9.67 11.07 -11.36
CA SER A 174 -9.47 10.86 -12.80
C SER A 174 -8.98 9.46 -13.15
N VAL A 175 -8.07 8.91 -12.34
CA VAL A 175 -7.34 7.67 -12.66
C VAL A 175 -8.05 6.43 -12.13
N ALA A 176 -8.50 6.41 -10.88
CA ALA A 176 -9.06 5.21 -10.26
C ALA A 176 -10.27 4.64 -11.04
N PRO A 177 -11.31 5.44 -11.39
CA PRO A 177 -12.42 4.90 -12.16
C PRO A 177 -12.02 4.41 -13.56
N LYS A 178 -11.05 5.06 -14.20
CA LYS A 178 -10.55 4.64 -15.52
C LYS A 178 -9.78 3.34 -15.44
N SER A 179 -8.97 3.15 -14.38
CA SER A 179 -8.21 1.92 -14.17
C SER A 179 -9.14 0.72 -13.98
N VAL A 180 -10.18 0.87 -13.13
CA VAL A 180 -11.19 -0.18 -12.93
C VAL A 180 -11.90 -0.54 -14.24
N LYS A 181 -12.28 0.46 -15.05
CA LYS A 181 -12.91 0.22 -16.34
C LYS A 181 -11.99 -0.49 -17.33
N ARG A 182 -10.71 -0.08 -17.41
CA ARG A 182 -9.72 -0.77 -18.25
C ARG A 182 -9.50 -2.22 -17.82
N LEU A 183 -9.46 -2.49 -16.51
CA LEU A 183 -9.40 -3.85 -16.00
C LEU A 183 -10.60 -4.67 -16.47
N ALA A 184 -11.81 -4.12 -16.29
CA ALA A 184 -13.04 -4.79 -16.70
C ALA A 184 -13.10 -5.04 -18.22
N GLU A 185 -12.70 -4.07 -19.03
CA GLU A 185 -12.62 -4.20 -20.50
C GLU A 185 -11.59 -5.25 -20.92
N LYS A 186 -10.40 -5.22 -20.32
CA LYS A 186 -9.28 -6.12 -20.65
C LYS A 186 -9.61 -7.59 -20.40
N TYR A 187 -10.31 -7.87 -19.30
CA TYR A 187 -10.63 -9.23 -18.89
C TYR A 187 -12.11 -9.60 -19.04
N VAL A 188 -12.86 -8.77 -19.76
CA VAL A 188 -14.29 -8.97 -20.05
C VAL A 188 -15.12 -9.19 -18.77
N LEU A 189 -14.82 -8.38 -17.72
CA LEU A 189 -15.50 -8.48 -16.43
C LEU A 189 -16.78 -7.63 -16.40
N ASN A 190 -17.86 -8.17 -15.85
CA ASN A 190 -19.06 -7.39 -15.58
C ASN A 190 -19.00 -6.79 -14.18
N LEU A 191 -18.80 -5.46 -14.07
CA LEU A 191 -18.70 -4.76 -12.80
C LEU A 191 -19.98 -4.86 -11.93
N GLU A 192 -21.16 -5.06 -12.52
CA GLU A 192 -22.41 -5.21 -11.78
C GLU A 192 -22.48 -6.54 -11.02
N GLN A 193 -21.75 -7.55 -11.50
CA GLN A 193 -21.68 -8.89 -10.90
C GLN A 193 -20.57 -9.01 -9.84
N MET A 194 -19.76 -7.97 -9.65
CA MET A 194 -18.74 -7.99 -8.60
C MET A 194 -19.38 -7.91 -7.21
N ASP A 195 -18.88 -8.71 -6.29
CA ASP A 195 -19.38 -8.77 -4.92
C ASP A 195 -18.94 -7.53 -4.14
N TYR A 196 -17.68 -7.13 -4.27
CA TYR A 196 -17.10 -6.00 -3.53
C TYR A 196 -16.18 -5.13 -4.37
N LEU A 197 -16.08 -3.87 -3.95
CA LEU A 197 -15.10 -2.88 -4.39
C LEU A 197 -14.30 -2.39 -3.19
N PHE A 198 -13.13 -2.95 -2.95
CA PHE A 198 -12.21 -2.48 -1.92
C PHE A 198 -11.32 -1.38 -2.47
N LEU A 199 -11.47 -0.17 -1.94
CA LEU A 199 -10.65 0.98 -2.32
C LEU A 199 -9.57 1.24 -1.27
N HIS A 200 -8.41 1.74 -1.72
CA HIS A 200 -7.46 2.35 -0.79
C HIS A 200 -8.15 3.42 0.05
N GLN A 201 -7.94 3.41 1.36
CA GLN A 201 -8.63 4.27 2.32
C GLN A 201 -7.95 5.65 2.43
N ALA A 202 -7.92 6.40 1.32
CA ALA A 202 -7.29 7.71 1.27
C ALA A 202 -8.14 8.81 1.93
N ASN A 203 -9.42 8.88 1.55
CA ASN A 203 -10.37 9.89 1.98
C ASN A 203 -11.79 9.42 1.66
N HIS A 204 -12.69 9.49 2.64
CA HIS A 204 -14.07 9.02 2.49
C HIS A 204 -14.81 9.72 1.35
N TYR A 205 -14.69 11.05 1.26
CA TYR A 205 -15.36 11.83 0.21
C TYR A 205 -14.89 11.42 -1.19
N MET A 206 -13.59 11.24 -1.39
CA MET A 206 -13.03 10.79 -2.66
C MET A 206 -13.51 9.39 -3.01
N ASN A 207 -13.47 8.45 -2.06
CA ASN A 207 -13.89 7.08 -2.27
C ASN A 207 -15.39 6.99 -2.62
N GLU A 208 -16.26 7.76 -1.96
CA GLU A 208 -17.68 7.84 -2.30
C GLU A 208 -17.93 8.37 -3.71
N LYS A 209 -17.13 9.35 -4.16
CA LYS A 209 -17.22 9.83 -5.55
C LYS A 209 -16.77 8.77 -6.56
N ILE A 210 -15.70 8.03 -6.26
CA ILE A 210 -15.22 6.91 -7.10
C ILE A 210 -16.27 5.80 -7.16
N ARG A 211 -16.79 5.37 -6.00
CA ARG A 211 -17.86 4.37 -5.91
C ARG A 211 -19.06 4.71 -6.78
N LYS A 212 -19.59 5.94 -6.62
CA LYS A 212 -20.74 6.43 -7.41
C LYS A 212 -20.44 6.46 -8.90
N LYS A 213 -19.23 6.84 -9.29
CA LYS A 213 -18.80 6.89 -10.70
C LYS A 213 -18.66 5.50 -11.32
N LEU A 214 -18.42 4.49 -10.50
CA LEU A 214 -18.35 3.09 -10.90
C LEU A 214 -19.68 2.34 -10.71
N ASN A 215 -20.70 2.99 -10.18
CA ASN A 215 -22.05 2.45 -9.97
C ASN A 215 -22.11 1.31 -8.95
N PHE A 216 -21.18 1.26 -7.98
CA PHE A 216 -21.24 0.29 -6.91
C PHE A 216 -22.21 0.73 -5.81
N ALA A 217 -22.96 -0.22 -5.26
CA ALA A 217 -23.82 -0.02 -4.10
C ALA A 217 -23.00 0.22 -2.83
N PRO A 218 -23.48 1.02 -1.86
CA PRO A 218 -22.75 1.31 -0.62
C PRO A 218 -22.34 0.05 0.15
N GLU A 219 -23.21 -0.93 0.24
CA GLU A 219 -22.99 -2.21 0.93
C GLU A 219 -21.90 -3.08 0.28
N LYS A 220 -21.57 -2.83 -0.98
CA LYS A 220 -20.48 -3.50 -1.71
C LYS A 220 -19.14 -2.76 -1.59
N THR A 221 -19.09 -1.62 -0.88
CA THR A 221 -17.87 -0.81 -0.77
C THR A 221 -17.60 -0.50 0.69
N PRO A 222 -16.97 -1.41 1.44
CA PRO A 222 -16.69 -1.22 2.85
C PRO A 222 -15.61 -0.16 3.10
N TYR A 223 -15.60 0.38 4.31
CA TYR A 223 -14.67 1.42 4.77
C TYR A 223 -14.13 1.09 6.15
N SER A 224 -12.81 1.21 6.31
CA SER A 224 -12.10 1.13 7.59
C SER A 224 -11.52 2.47 8.06
N LEU A 225 -11.70 3.52 7.27
CA LEU A 225 -11.17 4.87 7.52
C LEU A 225 -11.56 5.46 8.88
N ARG A 226 -12.78 5.18 9.35
CA ARG A 226 -13.28 5.73 10.61
C ARG A 226 -12.45 5.26 11.79
N ASP A 227 -12.03 4.01 11.78
CA ASP A 227 -11.41 3.36 12.91
C ASP A 227 -9.87 3.38 12.81
N PHE A 228 -9.32 3.33 11.59
CA PHE A 228 -7.89 3.19 11.35
C PHE A 228 -7.26 4.36 10.58
N GLY A 229 -8.04 5.26 9.99
CA GLY A 229 -7.51 6.30 9.11
C GLY A 229 -6.92 5.74 7.81
N ASN A 230 -6.05 6.51 7.18
CA ASN A 230 -5.28 6.07 6.01
C ASN A 230 -4.03 5.30 6.46
N THR A 231 -4.08 4.00 6.41
CA THR A 231 -2.97 3.09 6.77
C THR A 231 -2.08 2.73 5.58
N SER A 232 -1.98 3.62 4.60
CA SER A 232 -1.09 3.50 3.43
C SER A 232 -1.26 2.16 2.70
N CYS A 233 -0.18 1.38 2.52
CA CYS A 233 -0.20 0.10 1.83
C CYS A 233 -1.03 -0.99 2.53
N ALA A 234 -1.26 -0.88 3.84
CA ALA A 234 -2.08 -1.83 4.59
C ALA A 234 -3.59 -1.56 4.50
N SER A 235 -4.02 -0.43 3.92
CA SER A 235 -5.42 0.01 3.98
C SER A 235 -6.42 -0.93 3.31
N ILE A 236 -6.08 -1.51 2.15
CA ILE A 236 -6.96 -2.47 1.46
C ILE A 236 -7.09 -3.76 2.26
N PRO A 237 -6.01 -4.47 2.64
CA PRO A 237 -6.14 -5.71 3.40
C PRO A 237 -6.78 -5.50 4.78
N VAL A 238 -6.54 -4.39 5.46
CA VAL A 238 -7.27 -4.05 6.70
C VAL A 238 -8.77 -3.93 6.43
N THR A 239 -9.18 -3.25 5.35
CA THR A 239 -10.60 -3.12 5.00
C THR A 239 -11.26 -4.46 4.62
N ILE A 240 -10.49 -5.41 4.08
CA ILE A 240 -11.03 -6.74 3.72
C ILE A 240 -11.41 -7.55 4.97
N ILE A 241 -10.69 -7.37 6.08
CA ILE A 241 -10.85 -8.19 7.30
C ILE A 241 -11.69 -7.52 8.39
N THR A 242 -12.09 -6.25 8.21
CA THR A 242 -12.91 -5.49 9.18
C THR A 242 -14.34 -5.30 8.70
#